data_ac581da648c75afded4cec79d824156a
#
_entry.id   ac581da648c75afded4cec79d824156a
#
_cell.length_a   1.000
_cell.length_b   1.000
_cell.length_c   1.000
_cell.angle_alpha   90.00
_cell.angle_beta   90.00
_cell.angle_gamma   90.00
#
_symmetry.space_group_name_H-M   'P 1'
#
loop_
_entity.id
_entity.type
_entity.pdbx_description
1 polymer ?
#
loop_
_entity_poly.entity_id
_entity_poly.type
_entity_poly.pdbx_seq_one_letter_code
_entity_poly.pdbx_strand_id
1 'polypeptide(L)'
;KSAPEIKALMNHWSTLGFDEADSPLLRFVMVSLPGGWNGLYLCIDHRIMDSCGLIFMMNDTFQLYCHYLYGSPAPDMPACYEEVLQSDLRREQDPLRRERDSAFWRQLLSAGEPIYTDIGGSRKLMQSRISHGLPGLRAADRIIQPMDGDMEKFTLPKKEAARLEAYCRKHSVSMANLLLMAMRTALSFANDGEPDISLRNYVSRRASRQSRTCGGCRIHCYPCRTVVLPDATFLDGIRQIKAYQNGIYRHADFDPEQVNALFADTFGMPPLTTYEGAALTCQPLPLSSPNPFLKHIPLNIEWFSS
;
A
#
# COMPACT_ATOMS: atom_id res chain seq x y z
N LYS A 1 -4.11 -24.74 25.59
CA LYS A 1 -4.82 -24.72 24.28
C LYS A 1 -3.94 -25.39 23.23
N SER A 2 -4.53 -26.07 22.27
CA SER A 2 -3.83 -26.61 21.10
C SER A 2 -3.42 -25.49 20.13
N ALA A 3 -2.48 -25.76 19.23
CA ALA A 3 -2.06 -24.77 18.21
C ALA A 3 -3.23 -24.29 17.33
N PRO A 4 -4.16 -25.13 16.87
CA PRO A 4 -5.34 -24.68 16.13
C PRO A 4 -6.26 -23.76 16.95
N GLU A 5 -6.48 -24.04 18.23
CA GLU A 5 -7.30 -23.18 19.09
C GLU A 5 -6.66 -21.81 19.33
N ILE A 6 -5.34 -21.76 19.43
CA ILE A 6 -4.60 -20.48 19.56
C ILE A 6 -4.69 -19.70 18.25
N LYS A 7 -4.54 -20.36 17.11
CA LYS A 7 -4.68 -19.72 15.80
C LYS A 7 -6.09 -19.16 15.59
N ALA A 8 -7.12 -19.92 15.93
CA ALA A 8 -8.51 -19.46 15.86
C ALA A 8 -8.75 -18.24 16.77
N LEU A 9 -8.13 -18.23 17.96
CA LEU A 9 -8.22 -17.10 18.87
C LEU A 9 -7.51 -15.84 18.31
N MET A 10 -6.32 -16.00 17.70
CA MET A 10 -5.62 -14.89 17.07
C MET A 10 -6.38 -14.34 15.85
N ASN A 11 -6.98 -15.21 15.04
CA ASN A 11 -7.88 -14.79 13.96
C ASN A 11 -9.07 -13.99 14.51
N HIS A 12 -9.68 -14.44 15.58
CA HIS A 12 -10.76 -13.69 16.22
C HIS A 12 -10.27 -12.33 16.73
N TRP A 13 -9.09 -12.24 17.35
CA TRP A 13 -8.54 -10.95 17.79
C TRP A 13 -8.27 -9.99 16.63
N SER A 14 -7.93 -10.48 15.44
CA SER A 14 -7.69 -9.62 14.28
C SER A 14 -8.98 -9.02 13.71
N THR A 15 -10.15 -9.64 13.97
CA THR A 15 -11.45 -9.07 13.57
C THR A 15 -12.01 -8.05 14.58
N LEU A 16 -11.42 -7.96 15.77
CA LEU A 16 -11.83 -6.97 16.76
C LEU A 16 -11.29 -5.58 16.42
N GLY A 17 -12.16 -4.64 16.13
CA GLY A 17 -11.79 -3.24 15.91
C GLY A 17 -11.09 -2.60 17.11
N PHE A 18 -10.57 -1.41 16.91
CA PHE A 18 -10.07 -0.53 17.98
C PHE A 18 -11.14 0.49 18.32
N ASP A 19 -11.46 0.64 19.62
CA ASP A 19 -12.33 1.70 20.10
C ASP A 19 -11.60 3.04 20.01
N GLU A 20 -12.22 4.04 19.37
CA GLU A 20 -11.54 5.30 19.05
C GLU A 20 -11.33 6.21 20.27
N ALA A 21 -12.16 6.08 21.30
CA ALA A 21 -12.23 7.06 22.36
C ALA A 21 -11.16 6.87 23.45
N ASP A 22 -10.83 5.62 23.86
CA ASP A 22 -10.03 5.40 25.06
C ASP A 22 -9.10 4.15 25.00
N SER A 23 -8.97 3.48 23.85
CA SER A 23 -8.13 2.28 23.77
C SER A 23 -6.79 2.54 23.07
N PRO A 24 -5.71 1.90 23.51
CA PRO A 24 -4.48 1.86 22.73
C PRO A 24 -4.75 1.29 21.35
N LEU A 25 -4.33 1.98 20.30
CA LEU A 25 -4.45 1.53 18.90
C LEU A 25 -3.45 0.41 18.56
N LEU A 26 -3.06 -0.36 19.55
CA LEU A 26 -2.07 -1.42 19.51
C LEU A 26 -2.43 -2.52 20.50
N ARG A 27 -2.42 -3.78 20.06
CA ARG A 27 -2.53 -4.97 20.92
C ARG A 27 -1.28 -5.80 20.81
N PHE A 28 -0.64 -6.00 21.94
CA PHE A 28 0.52 -6.88 22.12
C PHE A 28 0.13 -8.06 23.00
N VAL A 29 0.27 -9.28 22.50
CA VAL A 29 -0.05 -10.47 23.29
C VAL A 29 1.09 -11.48 23.16
N MET A 30 1.71 -11.83 24.29
CA MET A 30 2.67 -12.94 24.34
C MET A 30 1.90 -14.26 24.37
N VAL A 31 2.26 -15.17 23.50
CA VAL A 31 1.60 -16.46 23.32
C VAL A 31 2.59 -17.57 23.59
N SER A 32 2.26 -18.46 24.54
CA SER A 32 3.02 -19.69 24.77
C SER A 32 2.35 -20.85 24.06
N LEU A 33 3.08 -21.49 23.17
CA LEU A 33 2.61 -22.60 22.34
C LEU A 33 3.07 -23.95 22.86
N PRO A 34 2.36 -25.04 22.60
CA PRO A 34 2.82 -26.39 22.87
C PRO A 34 4.18 -26.66 22.22
N GLY A 35 5.03 -27.45 22.87
CA GLY A 35 6.35 -27.80 22.37
C GLY A 35 7.44 -26.76 22.67
N GLY A 36 7.18 -25.81 23.60
CA GLY A 36 8.17 -24.83 24.06
C GLY A 36 8.36 -23.62 23.14
N TRP A 37 7.49 -23.47 22.13
CA TRP A 37 7.49 -22.28 21.30
C TRP A 37 6.82 -21.10 22.00
N ASN A 38 7.41 -19.94 21.86
CA ASN A 38 6.80 -18.70 22.29
C ASN A 38 6.56 -17.80 21.07
N GLY A 39 5.47 -17.08 21.09
CA GLY A 39 5.08 -16.17 20.01
C GLY A 39 4.68 -14.81 20.53
N LEU A 40 4.69 -13.86 19.64
CA LEU A 40 4.17 -12.51 19.84
C LEU A 40 3.05 -12.28 18.83
N TYR A 41 1.83 -12.09 19.31
CA TYR A 41 0.74 -11.59 18.50
C TYR A 41 0.74 -10.08 18.55
N LEU A 42 0.67 -9.45 17.38
CA LEU A 42 0.69 -8.02 17.21
C LEU A 42 -0.46 -7.61 16.32
N CYS A 43 -1.33 -6.74 16.80
CA CYS A 43 -2.37 -6.08 16.02
C CYS A 43 -2.23 -4.56 16.21
N ILE A 44 -2.11 -3.84 15.12
CA ILE A 44 -1.89 -2.39 15.12
C ILE A 44 -2.92 -1.75 14.18
N ASP A 45 -3.56 -0.69 14.66
CA ASP A 45 -4.39 0.14 13.79
C ASP A 45 -3.52 0.82 12.72
N HIS A 46 -3.94 0.72 11.47
CA HIS A 46 -3.15 1.22 10.34
C HIS A 46 -2.99 2.76 10.35
N ARG A 47 -3.84 3.48 11.10
CA ARG A 47 -3.71 4.95 11.28
C ARG A 47 -2.42 5.34 11.98
N ILE A 48 -1.91 4.49 12.88
CA ILE A 48 -0.70 4.79 13.67
C ILE A 48 0.58 4.16 13.14
N MET A 49 0.49 3.22 12.20
CA MET A 49 1.67 2.51 11.69
C MET A 49 1.44 1.98 10.28
N ASP A 50 2.36 2.26 9.38
CA ASP A 50 2.44 1.58 8.09
C ASP A 50 3.36 0.35 8.14
N SER A 51 3.38 -0.43 7.05
CA SER A 51 4.18 -1.65 6.97
C SER A 51 5.68 -1.41 7.14
N CYS A 52 6.20 -0.25 6.69
CA CYS A 52 7.61 0.08 6.91
C CYS A 52 7.89 0.33 8.40
N GLY A 53 7.05 1.11 9.08
CA GLY A 53 7.15 1.33 10.51
C GLY A 53 7.05 0.02 11.29
N LEU A 54 6.11 -0.87 10.90
CA LEU A 54 5.97 -2.20 11.50
C LEU A 54 7.25 -3.04 11.34
N ILE A 55 7.85 -3.06 10.15
CA ILE A 55 9.09 -3.81 9.88
C ILE A 55 10.24 -3.28 10.73
N PHE A 56 10.38 -1.96 10.86
CA PHE A 56 11.40 -1.38 11.73
C PHE A 56 11.16 -1.74 13.19
N MET A 57 9.95 -1.59 13.69
CA MET A 57 9.61 -1.97 15.07
C MET A 57 9.88 -3.45 15.34
N MET A 58 9.54 -4.35 14.42
CA MET A 58 9.83 -5.77 14.57
C MET A 58 11.34 -6.05 14.58
N ASN A 59 12.09 -5.42 13.66
CA ASN A 59 13.55 -5.57 13.62
C ASN A 59 14.20 -5.07 14.91
N ASP A 60 13.79 -3.93 15.43
CA ASP A 60 14.29 -3.38 16.69
C ASP A 60 13.93 -4.29 17.86
N THR A 61 12.72 -4.84 17.89
CA THR A 61 12.28 -5.82 18.90
C THR A 61 13.18 -7.06 18.89
N PHE A 62 13.46 -7.63 17.72
CA PHE A 62 14.35 -8.78 17.60
C PHE A 62 15.79 -8.43 17.98
N GLN A 63 16.28 -7.27 17.62
CA GLN A 63 17.61 -6.82 17.98
C GLN A 63 17.74 -6.58 19.48
N LEU A 64 16.74 -6.00 20.13
CA LEU A 64 16.66 -5.88 21.58
C LEU A 64 16.63 -7.24 22.28
N TYR A 65 15.84 -8.18 21.77
CA TYR A 65 15.82 -9.55 22.26
C TYR A 65 17.23 -10.18 22.23
N CYS A 66 17.93 -10.06 21.11
CA CYS A 66 19.30 -10.54 20.99
C CYS A 66 20.28 -9.77 21.88
N HIS A 67 20.07 -8.47 22.11
CA HIS A 67 20.86 -7.66 23.03
C HIS A 67 20.77 -8.22 24.46
N TYR A 68 19.56 -8.44 24.95
CA TYR A 68 19.35 -8.93 26.32
C TYR A 68 19.74 -10.41 26.49
N LEU A 69 19.61 -11.23 25.47
CA LEU A 69 19.90 -12.66 25.57
C LEU A 69 21.37 -12.99 25.32
N TYR A 70 22.01 -12.27 24.40
CA TYR A 70 23.37 -12.60 23.91
C TYR A 70 24.38 -11.46 24.08
N GLY A 71 23.99 -10.30 24.62
CA GLY A 71 24.88 -9.14 24.74
C GLY A 71 25.26 -8.49 23.40
N SER A 72 24.46 -8.70 22.35
CA SER A 72 24.68 -8.03 21.06
C SER A 72 24.42 -6.52 21.16
N PRO A 73 24.91 -5.69 20.21
CA PRO A 73 24.59 -4.26 20.23
C PRO A 73 23.08 -3.99 20.20
N ALA A 74 22.63 -3.04 21.01
CA ALA A 74 21.25 -2.56 20.96
C ALA A 74 20.97 -1.84 19.63
N PRO A 75 19.71 -1.77 19.18
CA PRO A 75 19.35 -0.96 18.03
C PRO A 75 19.58 0.53 18.30
N ASP A 76 19.80 1.29 17.23
CA ASP A 76 19.79 2.74 17.31
C ASP A 76 18.39 3.23 17.74
N MET A 77 18.34 4.34 18.45
CA MET A 77 17.06 4.97 18.79
C MET A 77 16.31 5.39 17.51
N PRO A 78 15.01 5.06 17.38
CA PRO A 78 14.22 5.52 16.26
C PRO A 78 14.13 7.05 16.24
N ALA A 79 13.94 7.61 15.05
CA ALA A 79 13.71 9.05 14.93
C ALA A 79 12.38 9.44 15.59
N CYS A 80 12.37 10.62 16.23
CA CYS A 80 11.17 11.15 16.86
C CYS A 80 10.07 11.41 15.80
N TYR A 81 8.92 10.78 15.96
CA TYR A 81 7.80 10.93 15.03
C TYR A 81 7.26 12.37 15.01
N GLU A 82 7.22 13.02 16.16
CA GLU A 82 6.74 14.40 16.28
C GLU A 82 7.59 15.37 15.45
N GLU A 83 8.91 15.25 15.48
CA GLU A 83 9.81 16.09 14.66
C GLU A 83 9.54 15.89 13.16
N VAL A 84 9.32 14.65 12.76
CA VAL A 84 9.00 14.31 11.36
C VAL A 84 7.63 14.88 10.97
N LEU A 85 6.63 14.77 11.84
CA LEU A 85 5.31 15.34 11.64
C LEU A 85 5.35 16.86 11.53
N GLN A 86 6.08 17.54 12.42
CA GLN A 86 6.28 19.00 12.35
C GLN A 86 6.95 19.44 11.04
N SER A 87 7.88 18.63 10.53
CA SER A 87 8.49 18.88 9.22
C SER A 87 7.50 18.73 8.07
N ASP A 88 6.59 17.75 8.14
CA ASP A 88 5.53 17.56 7.14
C ASP A 88 4.55 18.72 7.15
N LEU A 89 4.06 19.12 8.31
CA LEU A 89 3.13 20.25 8.47
C LEU A 89 3.71 21.55 7.90
N ARG A 90 5.00 21.82 8.15
CA ARG A 90 5.67 22.99 7.56
C ARG A 90 5.72 22.92 6.01
N ARG A 91 5.91 21.73 5.45
CA ARG A 91 5.90 21.54 3.99
C ARG A 91 4.51 21.71 3.37
N GLU A 92 3.49 21.21 4.07
CA GLU A 92 2.09 21.34 3.64
C GLU A 92 1.59 22.80 3.70
N GLN A 93 2.13 23.60 4.62
CA GLN A 93 1.81 25.02 4.77
C GLN A 93 2.57 25.92 3.75
N ASP A 94 3.59 25.40 3.06
CA ASP A 94 4.35 26.17 2.07
C ASP A 94 3.48 26.47 0.83
N PRO A 95 3.10 27.75 0.58
CA PRO A 95 2.18 28.09 -0.49
C PRO A 95 2.74 27.82 -1.88
N LEU A 96 4.05 27.96 -2.09
CA LEU A 96 4.69 27.69 -3.37
C LEU A 96 4.69 26.21 -3.71
N ARG A 97 4.89 25.35 -2.70
CA ARG A 97 4.77 23.90 -2.86
C ARG A 97 3.33 23.50 -3.17
N ARG A 98 2.36 24.00 -2.41
CA ARG A 98 0.94 23.73 -2.63
C ARG A 98 0.51 24.11 -4.04
N GLU A 99 0.90 25.28 -4.52
CA GLU A 99 0.56 25.74 -5.87
C GLU A 99 1.19 24.81 -6.94
N ARG A 100 2.48 24.52 -6.83
CA ARG A 100 3.18 23.61 -7.72
C ARG A 100 2.55 22.21 -7.75
N ASP A 101 2.23 21.66 -6.58
CA ASP A 101 1.69 20.31 -6.45
C ASP A 101 0.24 20.29 -6.97
N SER A 102 -0.57 21.29 -6.68
CA SER A 102 -1.91 21.46 -7.25
C SER A 102 -1.88 21.61 -8.78
N ALA A 103 -0.94 22.36 -9.31
CA ALA A 103 -0.78 22.52 -10.77
C ALA A 103 -0.43 21.18 -11.45
N PHE A 104 0.44 20.36 -10.84
CA PHE A 104 0.75 19.02 -11.32
C PHE A 104 -0.50 18.14 -11.40
N TRP A 105 -1.28 18.08 -10.32
CA TRP A 105 -2.49 17.25 -10.29
C TRP A 105 -3.54 17.73 -11.29
N ARG A 106 -3.76 19.04 -11.42
CA ARG A 106 -4.65 19.62 -12.46
C ARG A 106 -4.18 19.28 -13.87
N GLN A 107 -2.86 19.29 -14.12
CA GLN A 107 -2.33 18.88 -15.42
C GLN A 107 -2.62 17.41 -15.73
N LEU A 108 -2.55 16.51 -14.73
CA LEU A 108 -2.92 15.10 -14.94
C LEU A 108 -4.41 14.94 -15.28
N LEU A 109 -5.28 15.76 -14.69
CA LEU A 109 -6.71 15.76 -14.99
C LEU A 109 -7.03 16.27 -16.40
N SER A 110 -6.19 17.12 -17.00
CA SER A 110 -6.38 17.62 -18.34
C SER A 110 -6.32 16.55 -19.45
N ALA A 111 -5.84 15.34 -19.11
CA ALA A 111 -5.87 14.18 -20.00
C ALA A 111 -7.29 13.60 -20.24
N GLY A 112 -8.32 14.20 -19.63
CA GLY A 112 -9.71 13.78 -19.73
C GLY A 112 -10.14 12.86 -18.59
N GLU A 113 -11.43 12.55 -18.55
CA GLU A 113 -12.03 11.71 -17.50
C GLU A 113 -11.59 10.25 -17.62
N PRO A 114 -11.08 9.63 -16.52
CA PRO A 114 -10.82 8.19 -16.47
C PRO A 114 -12.08 7.35 -16.64
N ILE A 115 -11.93 6.05 -16.79
CA ILE A 115 -13.03 5.09 -16.69
C ILE A 115 -12.76 4.07 -15.61
N TYR A 116 -13.79 3.74 -14.83
CA TYR A 116 -13.71 2.69 -13.84
C TYR A 116 -13.45 1.33 -14.46
N THR A 117 -12.45 0.63 -13.97
CA THR A 117 -12.11 -0.74 -14.35
C THR A 117 -11.94 -1.62 -13.12
N ASP A 118 -12.37 -2.87 -13.22
CA ASP A 118 -12.38 -3.85 -12.12
C ASP A 118 -11.94 -5.22 -12.65
N ILE A 119 -11.44 -6.07 -11.77
CA ILE A 119 -11.14 -7.48 -12.07
C ILE A 119 -12.40 -8.27 -12.41
N GLY A 120 -13.57 -7.85 -11.93
CA GLY A 120 -14.88 -8.38 -12.28
C GLY A 120 -15.47 -7.84 -13.59
N GLY A 121 -14.70 -7.06 -14.35
CA GLY A 121 -15.14 -6.42 -15.59
C GLY A 121 -16.07 -5.24 -15.36
N SER A 122 -16.87 -4.91 -16.37
CA SER A 122 -17.73 -3.71 -16.40
C SER A 122 -18.99 -3.81 -15.53
N ARG A 123 -19.25 -4.94 -14.89
CA ARG A 123 -20.52 -5.19 -14.15
C ARG A 123 -20.81 -4.11 -13.10
N LYS A 124 -19.84 -3.75 -12.28
CA LYS A 124 -20.01 -2.76 -11.22
C LYS A 124 -20.25 -1.36 -11.78
N LEU A 125 -19.52 -0.98 -12.82
CA LEU A 125 -19.77 0.29 -13.53
C LEU A 125 -21.20 0.35 -14.09
N MET A 126 -21.68 -0.73 -14.69
CA MET A 126 -23.04 -0.80 -15.21
C MET A 126 -24.10 -0.69 -14.11
N GLN A 127 -23.87 -1.33 -12.95
CA GLN A 127 -24.75 -1.19 -11.79
C GLN A 127 -24.80 0.26 -11.30
N SER A 128 -23.64 0.93 -11.19
CA SER A 128 -23.56 2.33 -10.76
C SER A 128 -24.24 3.28 -11.75
N ARG A 129 -24.15 3.03 -13.06
CA ARG A 129 -24.91 3.77 -14.06
C ARG A 129 -26.42 3.68 -13.86
N ILE A 130 -26.90 2.49 -13.51
CA ILE A 130 -28.32 2.24 -13.24
C ILE A 130 -28.74 2.94 -11.93
N SER A 131 -27.99 2.75 -10.85
CA SER A 131 -28.34 3.31 -9.52
C SER A 131 -28.37 4.83 -9.50
N HIS A 132 -27.47 5.48 -10.25
CA HIS A 132 -27.45 6.95 -10.35
C HIS A 132 -28.34 7.51 -11.47
N GLY A 133 -28.92 6.67 -12.35
CA GLY A 133 -29.65 7.13 -13.54
C GLY A 133 -28.80 7.88 -14.56
N LEU A 134 -27.48 7.62 -14.57
CA LEU A 134 -26.48 8.28 -15.40
C LEU A 134 -25.81 7.30 -16.36
N PRO A 135 -26.37 7.06 -17.55
CA PRO A 135 -25.83 6.06 -18.51
C PRO A 135 -24.39 6.38 -18.97
N GLY A 136 -23.99 7.66 -18.94
CA GLY A 136 -22.66 8.13 -19.29
C GLY A 136 -21.65 8.12 -18.13
N LEU A 137 -22.04 7.71 -16.93
CA LEU A 137 -21.16 7.69 -15.77
C LEU A 137 -19.94 6.81 -16.04
N ARG A 138 -18.74 7.36 -15.76
CA ARG A 138 -17.46 6.68 -15.95
C ARG A 138 -16.84 6.19 -14.62
N ALA A 139 -17.37 6.66 -13.47
CA ALA A 139 -17.01 6.20 -12.14
C ALA A 139 -17.98 5.12 -11.63
N ALA A 140 -17.56 4.33 -10.65
CA ALA A 140 -18.43 3.36 -9.98
C ALA A 140 -18.49 3.61 -8.47
N ASP A 141 -19.57 3.15 -7.83
CA ASP A 141 -19.76 3.25 -6.39
C ASP A 141 -18.59 2.61 -5.63
N ARG A 142 -18.09 3.28 -4.61
CA ARG A 142 -17.16 2.67 -3.65
C ARG A 142 -17.90 1.62 -2.84
N ILE A 143 -17.23 0.49 -2.55
CA ILE A 143 -17.75 -0.45 -1.56
C ILE A 143 -17.45 0.16 -0.19
N ILE A 144 -18.49 0.44 0.59
CA ILE A 144 -18.34 1.10 1.88
C ILE A 144 -18.55 0.12 3.03
N GLN A 145 -19.49 -0.84 2.89
CA GLN A 145 -19.79 -1.84 3.95
C GLN A 145 -20.80 -2.90 3.48
N PRO A 146 -20.84 -4.09 4.14
CA PRO A 146 -19.75 -4.74 4.84
C PRO A 146 -18.67 -5.19 3.87
N MET A 147 -17.43 -5.16 4.29
CA MET A 147 -16.31 -5.68 3.49
C MET A 147 -15.93 -7.07 4.01
N ASP A 148 -16.56 -8.10 3.48
CA ASP A 148 -16.05 -9.46 3.61
C ASP A 148 -14.90 -9.61 2.64
N GLY A 149 -13.70 -9.75 3.16
CA GLY A 149 -12.48 -9.96 2.38
C GLY A 149 -11.93 -11.36 2.59
N ASP A 150 -11.31 -11.91 1.56
CA ASP A 150 -10.53 -13.12 1.64
C ASP A 150 -9.10 -12.88 1.17
N MET A 151 -8.16 -13.69 1.64
CA MET A 151 -6.76 -13.57 1.30
C MET A 151 -6.26 -14.83 0.60
N GLU A 152 -5.87 -14.68 -0.66
CA GLU A 152 -5.14 -15.72 -1.38
C GLU A 152 -3.64 -15.42 -1.40
N LYS A 153 -2.84 -16.42 -1.09
CA LYS A 153 -1.39 -16.31 -1.03
C LYS A 153 -0.73 -17.14 -2.13
N PHE A 154 -0.01 -16.44 -2.99
CA PHE A 154 0.79 -17.06 -4.04
C PHE A 154 2.28 -16.83 -3.80
N THR A 155 3.09 -17.85 -4.08
CA THR A 155 4.54 -17.75 -4.00
C THR A 155 5.14 -18.03 -5.37
N LEU A 156 5.86 -17.05 -5.91
CA LEU A 156 6.60 -17.25 -7.15
C LEU A 156 7.81 -18.17 -6.90
N PRO A 157 8.03 -19.18 -7.76
CA PRO A 157 9.25 -19.99 -7.72
C PRO A 157 10.49 -19.09 -7.83
N LYS A 158 11.57 -19.43 -7.10
CA LYS A 158 12.81 -18.64 -7.10
C LYS A 158 13.36 -18.36 -8.51
N LYS A 159 13.25 -19.34 -9.42
CA LYS A 159 13.67 -19.19 -10.82
C LYS A 159 12.90 -18.11 -11.55
N GLU A 160 11.58 -18.04 -11.34
CA GLU A 160 10.72 -17.03 -11.97
C GLU A 160 10.98 -15.64 -11.39
N ALA A 161 11.08 -15.53 -10.06
CA ALA A 161 11.46 -14.28 -9.40
C ALA A 161 12.80 -13.74 -9.94
N ALA A 162 13.83 -14.59 -10.05
CA ALA A 162 15.12 -14.20 -10.60
C ALA A 162 15.05 -13.74 -12.07
N ARG A 163 14.16 -14.34 -12.89
CA ARG A 163 13.92 -13.88 -14.28
C ARG A 163 13.30 -12.50 -14.33
N LEU A 164 12.31 -12.21 -13.48
CA LEU A 164 11.69 -10.89 -13.37
C LEU A 164 12.70 -9.84 -12.91
N GLU A 165 13.52 -10.16 -11.91
CA GLU A 165 14.60 -9.28 -11.47
C GLU A 165 15.62 -8.99 -12.55
N ALA A 166 16.03 -10.03 -13.32
CA ALA A 166 16.95 -9.87 -14.44
C ALA A 166 16.35 -8.98 -15.54
N TYR A 167 15.05 -9.14 -15.83
CA TYR A 167 14.33 -8.27 -16.76
C TYR A 167 14.33 -6.81 -16.27
N CYS A 168 13.99 -6.59 -14.99
CA CYS A 168 13.99 -5.26 -14.39
C CYS A 168 15.36 -4.58 -14.47
N ARG A 169 16.45 -5.32 -14.16
CA ARG A 169 17.82 -4.80 -14.29
C ARG A 169 18.17 -4.48 -15.74
N LYS A 170 17.89 -5.37 -16.67
CA LYS A 170 18.18 -5.20 -18.11
C LYS A 170 17.52 -3.93 -18.67
N HIS A 171 16.31 -3.63 -18.27
CA HIS A 171 15.51 -2.51 -18.81
C HIS A 171 15.49 -1.27 -17.91
N SER A 172 16.24 -1.27 -16.80
CA SER A 172 16.32 -0.16 -15.83
C SER A 172 14.94 0.28 -15.31
N VAL A 173 14.08 -0.70 -14.99
CA VAL A 173 12.75 -0.50 -14.39
C VAL A 173 12.68 -1.17 -13.02
N SER A 174 11.79 -0.70 -12.15
CA SER A 174 11.59 -1.31 -10.83
C SER A 174 10.63 -2.50 -10.91
N MET A 175 10.76 -3.43 -9.96
CA MET A 175 9.79 -4.52 -9.80
C MET A 175 8.37 -3.97 -9.55
N ALA A 176 8.23 -2.90 -8.78
CA ALA A 176 6.94 -2.25 -8.54
C ALA A 176 6.29 -1.78 -9.84
N ASN A 177 7.05 -1.13 -10.75
CA ASN A 177 6.52 -0.68 -12.04
C ASN A 177 6.16 -1.86 -12.96
N LEU A 178 6.91 -2.95 -12.89
CA LEU A 178 6.59 -4.18 -13.62
C LEU A 178 5.28 -4.79 -13.11
N LEU A 179 5.11 -4.89 -11.79
CA LEU A 179 3.88 -5.42 -11.18
C LEU A 179 2.67 -4.52 -11.43
N LEU A 180 2.84 -3.19 -11.39
CA LEU A 180 1.80 -2.24 -11.78
C LEU A 180 1.37 -2.45 -13.22
N MET A 181 2.32 -2.66 -14.15
CA MET A 181 2.00 -2.94 -15.55
C MET A 181 1.30 -4.30 -15.72
N ALA A 182 1.72 -5.32 -14.98
CA ALA A 182 1.06 -6.62 -15.01
C ALA A 182 -0.39 -6.53 -14.54
N MET A 183 -0.65 -5.85 -13.42
CA MET A 183 -1.99 -5.62 -12.89
C MET A 183 -2.84 -4.77 -13.85
N ARG A 184 -2.26 -3.68 -14.38
CA ARG A 184 -2.90 -2.87 -15.43
C ARG A 184 -3.32 -3.73 -16.62
N THR A 185 -2.45 -4.62 -17.08
CA THR A 185 -2.74 -5.51 -18.22
C THR A 185 -3.87 -6.46 -17.89
N ALA A 186 -3.86 -7.06 -16.69
CA ALA A 186 -4.95 -7.94 -16.24
C ALA A 186 -6.31 -7.20 -16.21
N LEU A 187 -6.31 -5.95 -15.69
CA LEU A 187 -7.52 -5.11 -15.69
C LEU A 187 -7.99 -4.78 -17.12
N SER A 188 -7.05 -4.47 -18.04
CA SER A 188 -7.41 -4.25 -19.45
C SER A 188 -8.11 -5.48 -20.05
N PHE A 189 -7.56 -6.68 -19.83
CA PHE A 189 -8.19 -7.92 -20.30
C PHE A 189 -9.59 -8.16 -19.69
N ALA A 190 -9.73 -7.90 -18.39
CA ALA A 190 -11.01 -8.07 -17.71
C ALA A 190 -12.07 -7.06 -18.17
N ASN A 191 -11.67 -5.94 -18.78
CA ASN A 191 -12.54 -4.86 -19.25
C ASN A 191 -12.45 -4.69 -20.77
N ASP A 192 -12.59 -5.78 -21.53
CA ASP A 192 -12.71 -5.81 -23.00
C ASP A 192 -11.57 -5.11 -23.76
N GLY A 193 -10.38 -5.13 -23.21
CA GLY A 193 -9.21 -4.49 -23.80
C GLY A 193 -9.14 -2.98 -23.59
N GLU A 194 -9.84 -2.43 -22.59
CA GLU A 194 -9.81 -1.00 -22.27
C GLU A 194 -8.37 -0.49 -22.18
N PRO A 195 -7.96 0.49 -23.01
CA PRO A 195 -6.61 1.02 -23.01
C PRO A 195 -6.32 1.99 -21.85
N ASP A 196 -7.35 2.61 -21.30
CA ASP A 196 -7.25 3.63 -20.24
C ASP A 196 -7.54 3.00 -18.88
N ILE A 197 -6.49 2.65 -18.15
CA ILE A 197 -6.61 1.99 -16.85
C ILE A 197 -6.10 2.92 -15.76
N SER A 198 -6.96 3.15 -14.76
CA SER A 198 -6.59 3.78 -13.48
C SER A 198 -6.64 2.74 -12.36
N LEU A 199 -5.58 2.66 -11.58
CA LEU A 199 -5.52 1.83 -10.37
C LEU A 199 -4.87 2.62 -9.23
N ARG A 200 -5.18 2.27 -7.99
CA ARG A 200 -4.56 2.91 -6.83
C ARG A 200 -3.17 2.35 -6.58
N ASN A 201 -2.22 3.25 -6.36
CA ASN A 201 -0.86 2.89 -5.96
C ASN A 201 -0.50 3.56 -4.64
N TYR A 202 0.05 2.76 -3.74
CA TYR A 202 0.52 3.24 -2.45
C TYR A 202 1.93 3.81 -2.57
N VAL A 203 2.10 5.03 -2.08
CA VAL A 203 3.34 5.80 -2.15
C VAL A 203 3.87 6.07 -0.75
N SER A 204 5.08 5.62 -0.48
CA SER A 204 5.74 5.90 0.79
C SER A 204 6.33 7.30 0.81
N ARG A 205 6.03 8.07 1.86
CA ARG A 205 6.62 9.39 2.15
C ARG A 205 7.91 9.28 2.99
N ARG A 206 8.55 8.12 3.02
CA ARG A 206 9.77 7.83 3.80
C ARG A 206 11.04 8.13 3.00
N ALA A 207 11.20 9.38 2.54
CA ALA A 207 12.31 9.78 1.68
C ALA A 207 13.61 10.06 2.45
N SER A 208 13.55 10.61 3.68
CA SER A 208 14.71 10.92 4.51
C SER A 208 15.09 9.76 5.44
N ARG A 209 16.33 9.79 5.99
CA ARG A 209 16.75 8.81 7.03
C ARG A 209 15.80 8.85 8.23
N GLN A 210 15.48 10.04 8.73
CA GLN A 210 14.57 10.22 9.87
C GLN A 210 13.18 9.64 9.57
N SER A 211 12.59 9.94 8.40
CA SER A 211 11.28 9.41 8.04
C SER A 211 11.27 7.89 7.84
N ARG A 212 12.41 7.27 7.51
CA ARG A 212 12.54 5.81 7.37
C ARG A 212 12.56 5.08 8.70
N THR A 213 13.10 5.71 9.74
CA THR A 213 13.29 5.09 11.06
C THR A 213 12.29 5.55 12.12
N CYS A 214 11.34 6.43 11.78
CA CYS A 214 10.26 6.82 12.68
C CYS A 214 9.04 5.87 12.56
N GLY A 215 8.21 5.87 13.60
CA GLY A 215 6.86 5.27 13.56
C GLY A 215 5.91 6.04 12.63
N GLY A 216 4.62 5.83 12.84
CA GLY A 216 3.54 6.52 12.12
C GLY A 216 3.16 5.91 10.79
N CYS A 217 1.94 6.22 10.32
CA CYS A 217 1.49 5.91 8.97
C CYS A 217 1.99 7.00 8.01
N ARG A 218 2.87 6.64 7.09
CA ARG A 218 3.53 7.56 6.17
C ARG A 218 3.34 7.17 4.71
N ILE A 219 2.20 6.56 4.42
CA ILE A 219 1.81 6.22 3.05
C ILE A 219 0.67 7.12 2.59
N HIS A 220 0.71 7.49 1.33
CA HIS A 220 -0.41 8.08 0.61
C HIS A 220 -0.84 7.13 -0.52
N CYS A 221 -2.10 7.23 -0.91
CA CYS A 221 -2.65 6.44 -2.00
C CYS A 221 -3.09 7.36 -3.12
N TYR A 222 -2.53 7.17 -4.31
CA TYR A 222 -2.83 8.02 -5.47
C TYR A 222 -3.27 7.20 -6.67
N PRO A 223 -4.08 7.77 -7.58
CA PRO A 223 -4.36 7.16 -8.86
C PRO A 223 -3.08 7.00 -9.68
N CYS A 224 -2.91 5.84 -10.29
CA CYS A 224 -1.90 5.57 -11.30
C CYS A 224 -2.63 5.24 -12.60
N ARG A 225 -2.89 6.28 -13.40
CA ARG A 225 -3.56 6.16 -14.68
C ARG A 225 -2.56 6.03 -15.81
N THR A 226 -2.79 5.11 -16.71
CA THR A 226 -2.00 4.95 -17.93
C THR A 226 -2.89 4.58 -19.09
N VAL A 227 -2.63 5.19 -20.26
CA VAL A 227 -3.28 4.85 -21.52
C VAL A 227 -2.27 4.10 -22.37
N VAL A 228 -2.44 2.79 -22.51
CA VAL A 228 -1.56 1.93 -23.29
C VAL A 228 -2.34 1.42 -24.51
N LEU A 229 -1.95 1.92 -25.68
CA LEU A 229 -2.59 1.57 -26.94
C LEU A 229 -2.26 0.12 -27.36
N PRO A 230 -3.08 -0.53 -28.18
CA PRO A 230 -2.89 -1.93 -28.56
C PRO A 230 -1.58 -2.26 -29.28
N ASP A 231 -0.97 -1.27 -29.93
CA ASP A 231 0.30 -1.38 -30.65
C ASP A 231 1.54 -1.14 -29.76
N ALA A 232 1.34 -0.67 -28.53
CA ALA A 232 2.43 -0.44 -27.60
C ALA A 232 2.93 -1.76 -26.99
N THR A 233 4.24 -1.84 -26.78
CA THR A 233 4.83 -3.01 -26.11
C THR A 233 4.59 -2.95 -24.61
N PHE A 234 4.67 -4.11 -23.94
CA PHE A 234 4.62 -4.20 -22.48
C PHE A 234 5.71 -3.31 -21.80
N LEU A 235 6.89 -3.22 -22.41
CA LEU A 235 7.97 -2.37 -21.91
C LEU A 235 7.66 -0.87 -22.05
N ASP A 236 6.97 -0.47 -23.12
CA ASP A 236 6.54 0.92 -23.29
C ASP A 236 5.51 1.31 -22.21
N GLY A 237 4.59 0.41 -21.89
CA GLY A 237 3.67 0.57 -20.76
C GLY A 237 4.40 0.72 -19.42
N ILE A 238 5.43 -0.10 -19.14
CA ILE A 238 6.24 0.04 -17.93
C ILE A 238 6.94 1.41 -17.88
N ARG A 239 7.44 1.89 -19.01
CA ARG A 239 8.09 3.22 -19.09
C ARG A 239 7.12 4.36 -18.86
N GLN A 240 5.89 4.26 -19.36
CA GLN A 240 4.82 5.21 -19.04
C GLN A 240 4.51 5.22 -17.54
N ILE A 241 4.33 4.05 -16.93
CA ILE A 241 4.13 3.92 -15.48
C ILE A 241 5.28 4.55 -14.72
N LYS A 242 6.53 4.26 -15.10
CA LYS A 242 7.72 4.84 -14.46
C LYS A 242 7.72 6.38 -14.53
N ALA A 243 7.40 6.95 -15.67
CA ALA A 243 7.32 8.40 -15.86
C ALA A 243 6.23 9.01 -14.97
N TYR A 244 5.05 8.40 -14.96
CA TYR A 244 3.91 8.80 -14.14
C TYR A 244 4.24 8.73 -12.64
N GLN A 245 4.78 7.61 -12.17
CA GLN A 245 5.17 7.41 -10.78
C GLN A 245 6.24 8.41 -10.32
N ASN A 246 7.22 8.73 -11.16
CA ASN A 246 8.22 9.74 -10.85
C ASN A 246 7.61 11.13 -10.63
N GLY A 247 6.54 11.45 -11.36
CA GLY A 247 5.74 12.65 -11.13
C GLY A 247 5.06 12.60 -9.75
N ILE A 248 4.33 11.53 -9.47
CA ILE A 248 3.63 11.35 -8.18
C ILE A 248 4.61 11.46 -7.01
N TYR A 249 5.76 10.79 -7.04
CA TYR A 249 6.73 10.84 -5.94
C TYR A 249 7.25 12.25 -5.64
N ARG A 250 7.35 13.10 -6.63
CA ARG A 250 7.77 14.51 -6.45
C ARG A 250 6.69 15.38 -5.82
N HIS A 251 5.43 14.95 -5.92
CA HIS A 251 4.23 15.67 -5.47
C HIS A 251 3.45 14.89 -4.41
N ALA A 252 4.10 13.92 -3.75
CA ALA A 252 3.48 13.03 -2.77
C ALA A 252 3.21 13.69 -1.39
N ASP A 253 3.61 14.95 -1.20
CA ASP A 253 3.23 15.74 -0.03
C ASP A 253 1.83 16.38 -0.18
N PHE A 254 1.25 16.40 -1.38
CA PHE A 254 -0.10 16.87 -1.60
C PHE A 254 -1.12 15.88 -1.05
N ASP A 255 -2.13 16.37 -0.35
CA ASP A 255 -3.11 15.52 0.33
C ASP A 255 -3.93 14.69 -0.68
N PRO A 256 -4.00 13.35 -0.55
CA PRO A 256 -4.84 12.51 -1.40
C PRO A 256 -6.32 12.90 -1.42
N GLU A 257 -6.87 13.42 -0.33
CA GLU A 257 -8.25 13.89 -0.29
C GLU A 257 -8.46 15.14 -1.17
N GLN A 258 -7.46 16.02 -1.23
CA GLN A 258 -7.49 17.14 -2.18
C GLN A 258 -7.39 16.67 -3.63
N VAL A 259 -6.64 15.60 -3.91
CA VAL A 259 -6.63 14.96 -5.25
C VAL A 259 -8.01 14.43 -5.59
N ASN A 260 -8.64 13.69 -4.67
CA ASN A 260 -10.00 13.16 -4.87
C ASN A 260 -11.02 14.30 -5.11
N ALA A 261 -10.93 15.39 -4.35
CA ALA A 261 -11.78 16.57 -4.54
C ALA A 261 -11.58 17.21 -5.94
N LEU A 262 -10.32 17.35 -6.38
CA LEU A 262 -10.03 17.84 -7.73
C LEU A 262 -10.65 16.97 -8.83
N PHE A 263 -10.63 15.63 -8.67
CA PHE A 263 -11.30 14.70 -9.60
C PHE A 263 -12.82 14.92 -9.58
N ALA A 264 -13.41 14.97 -8.38
CA ALA A 264 -14.85 15.17 -8.21
C ALA A 264 -15.32 16.47 -8.84
N ASP A 265 -14.63 17.58 -8.57
CA ASP A 265 -14.95 18.91 -9.08
C ASP A 265 -14.77 18.99 -10.62
N THR A 266 -13.68 18.39 -11.13
CA THR A 266 -13.35 18.47 -12.57
C THR A 266 -14.35 17.68 -13.43
N PHE A 267 -14.79 16.52 -12.96
CA PHE A 267 -15.58 15.58 -13.75
C PHE A 267 -17.04 15.44 -13.27
N GLY A 268 -17.43 16.20 -12.24
CA GLY A 268 -18.79 16.14 -11.70
C GLY A 268 -19.13 14.75 -11.14
N MET A 269 -18.19 14.11 -10.47
CA MET A 269 -18.38 12.76 -9.93
C MET A 269 -19.46 12.74 -8.84
N PRO A 270 -20.41 11.78 -8.88
CA PRO A 270 -21.29 11.55 -7.76
C PRO A 270 -20.51 11.27 -6.45
N PRO A 271 -21.03 11.68 -5.29
CA PRO A 271 -20.43 11.33 -4.02
C PRO A 271 -20.21 9.82 -3.88
N LEU A 272 -19.13 9.44 -3.19
CA LEU A 272 -18.80 8.05 -2.89
C LEU A 272 -18.57 7.17 -4.13
N THR A 273 -18.15 7.77 -5.24
CA THR A 273 -17.71 7.03 -6.42
C THR A 273 -16.18 7.07 -6.58
N THR A 274 -15.65 6.23 -7.46
CA THR A 274 -14.21 6.11 -7.78
C THR A 274 -14.01 5.64 -9.20
N TYR A 275 -12.82 5.88 -9.76
CA TYR A 275 -12.37 5.30 -11.04
C TYR A 275 -11.54 4.04 -10.86
N GLU A 276 -11.10 3.71 -9.64
CA GLU A 276 -10.20 2.60 -9.37
C GLU A 276 -10.94 1.45 -8.67
N GLY A 277 -11.06 0.29 -9.33
CA GLY A 277 -11.55 -0.95 -8.76
C GLY A 277 -10.45 -1.83 -8.14
N ALA A 278 -9.19 -1.45 -8.29
CA ALA A 278 -8.07 -2.22 -7.79
C ALA A 278 -6.95 -1.32 -7.25
N ALA A 279 -6.17 -1.88 -6.31
CA ALA A 279 -5.01 -1.19 -5.71
C ALA A 279 -3.80 -2.12 -5.65
N LEU A 280 -2.60 -1.55 -5.78
CA LEU A 280 -1.34 -2.26 -5.60
C LEU A 280 -0.52 -1.61 -4.50
N THR A 281 -0.03 -2.42 -3.57
CA THR A 281 1.08 -2.05 -2.68
C THR A 281 2.26 -2.98 -2.91
N CYS A 282 3.47 -2.42 -2.99
CA CYS A 282 4.70 -3.19 -3.14
C CYS A 282 5.59 -2.99 -1.92
N GLN A 283 5.88 -4.10 -1.22
CA GLN A 283 6.70 -4.11 -0.02
C GLN A 283 8.06 -4.77 -0.32
N PRO A 284 9.09 -4.01 -0.72
CA PRO A 284 10.39 -4.56 -1.06
C PRO A 284 11.26 -4.87 0.15
N LEU A 285 10.85 -4.47 1.35
CA LEU A 285 11.64 -4.61 2.57
C LEU A 285 11.52 -6.02 3.15
N PRO A 286 12.65 -6.70 3.42
CA PRO A 286 12.62 -8.00 4.09
C PRO A 286 12.21 -7.84 5.56
N LEU A 287 11.35 -8.74 6.05
CA LEU A 287 11.02 -8.90 7.48
C LEU A 287 12.16 -9.61 8.24
N SER A 288 13.40 -9.32 7.91
CA SER A 288 14.57 -9.95 8.55
C SER A 288 15.44 -8.88 9.18
N SER A 289 15.74 -9.05 10.47
CA SER A 289 16.77 -8.24 11.12
C SER A 289 18.14 -8.56 10.50
N PRO A 290 19.00 -7.56 10.33
CA PRO A 290 20.41 -7.78 9.99
C PRO A 290 21.20 -8.47 11.10
N ASN A 291 20.61 -8.67 12.29
CA ASN A 291 21.29 -9.29 13.42
C ASN A 291 21.67 -10.75 13.12
N PRO A 292 22.95 -11.11 13.14
CA PRO A 292 23.42 -12.45 12.79
C PRO A 292 22.88 -13.55 13.71
N PHE A 293 22.48 -13.23 14.94
CA PHE A 293 21.95 -14.22 15.89
C PHE A 293 20.55 -14.72 15.49
N LEU A 294 19.77 -13.93 14.74
CA LEU A 294 18.48 -14.38 14.25
C LEU A 294 18.57 -15.55 13.25
N LYS A 295 19.73 -15.77 12.64
CA LYS A 295 19.97 -16.93 11.78
C LYS A 295 19.85 -18.27 12.53
N HIS A 296 20.01 -18.25 13.85
CA HIS A 296 19.95 -19.43 14.72
C HIS A 296 18.62 -19.55 15.46
N ILE A 297 17.73 -18.58 15.34
CA ILE A 297 16.39 -18.61 15.94
C ILE A 297 15.40 -19.00 14.85
N PRO A 298 14.75 -20.19 14.96
CA PRO A 298 13.71 -20.56 14.05
C PRO A 298 12.53 -19.57 14.23
N LEU A 299 12.30 -18.73 13.24
CA LEU A 299 11.26 -17.72 13.23
C LEU A 299 10.21 -18.05 12.16
N ASN A 300 8.95 -18.10 12.57
CA ASN A 300 7.81 -18.17 11.66
C ASN A 300 6.95 -16.93 11.83
N ILE A 301 6.66 -16.23 10.73
CA ILE A 301 5.79 -15.06 10.70
C ILE A 301 4.54 -15.42 9.94
N GLU A 302 3.39 -15.33 10.60
CA GLU A 302 2.08 -15.53 10.01
C GLU A 302 1.33 -14.20 9.97
N TRP A 303 0.65 -13.95 8.86
CA TRP A 303 -0.26 -12.82 8.71
C TRP A 303 -1.68 -13.29 8.87
N PHE A 304 -2.48 -12.53 9.60
CA PHE A 304 -3.90 -12.75 9.78
C PHE A 304 -4.67 -11.69 9.00
N SER A 305 -5.69 -12.11 8.24
CA SER A 305 -6.65 -11.19 7.64
C SER A 305 -7.58 -10.62 8.72
N SER A 306 -7.79 -9.36 8.72
CA SER A 306 -8.82 -8.68 9.53
C SER A 306 -10.07 -8.45 8.70
#